data_a62c1801ad090cb6d42369dd5852c757
#
_entry.id   a62c1801ad090cb6d42369dd5852c757
#
_cell.length_a   1.000
_cell.length_b   1.000
_cell.length_c   1.000
_cell.angle_alpha   90.00
_cell.angle_beta   90.00
_cell.angle_gamma   90.00
#
_symmetry.space_group_name_H-M   'P 1'
#
loop_
_entity.id
_entity.type
_entity.pdbx_description
1 polymer ?
#
loop_
_entity_poly.entity_id
_entity_poly.type
_entity_poly.pdbx_seq_one_letter_code
_entity_poly.pdbx_strand_id
1 'polypeptide(L)'
;MIYRNRIKRKEKQMTKQKLNLLVGSIGAFIGIFVFIAYIPQIYANLQGSKAQPFQPLFAAISCLIWVIYGWTKEPKKDWILIIPNSAGVILGGLTFLTAL
;
A
#
# COMPACT_ATOMS: atom_id res chain seq x y z
N MET A 1 -6.10 41.29 -12.39
CA MET A 1 -7.09 40.22 -12.20
C MET A 1 -6.52 38.85 -12.60
N ILE A 2 -5.97 38.72 -13.79
CA ILE A 2 -5.42 37.45 -14.27
C ILE A 2 -4.28 36.95 -13.39
N TYR A 3 -3.41 37.83 -12.94
CA TYR A 3 -2.29 37.51 -12.07
C TYR A 3 -2.76 36.96 -10.72
N ARG A 4 -3.74 37.58 -10.08
CA ARG A 4 -4.34 37.12 -8.84
C ARG A 4 -4.97 35.72 -8.98
N ASN A 5 -5.65 35.49 -10.11
CA ASN A 5 -6.27 34.19 -10.37
C ASN A 5 -5.23 33.09 -10.52
N ARG A 6 -4.09 33.39 -11.13
CA ARG A 6 -2.99 32.43 -11.25
C ARG A 6 -2.39 32.10 -9.90
N ILE A 7 -2.19 33.09 -9.03
CA ILE A 7 -1.67 32.87 -7.68
C ILE A 7 -2.64 32.02 -6.87
N LYS A 8 -3.93 32.32 -6.89
CA LYS A 8 -4.95 31.53 -6.19
C LYS A 8 -5.02 30.09 -6.68
N ARG A 9 -4.88 29.87 -7.98
CA ARG A 9 -4.85 28.52 -8.54
C ARG A 9 -3.63 27.74 -8.07
N LYS A 10 -2.46 28.37 -8.05
CA LYS A 10 -1.22 27.73 -7.56
C LYS A 10 -1.32 27.38 -6.08
N GLU A 11 -1.84 28.30 -5.26
CA GLU A 11 -2.05 28.07 -3.85
C GLU A 11 -3.01 26.90 -3.62
N LYS A 12 -4.10 26.85 -4.37
CA LYS A 12 -5.10 25.78 -4.29
C LYS A 12 -4.52 24.44 -4.71
N GLN A 13 -3.69 24.39 -5.77
CA GLN A 13 -3.02 23.19 -6.22
C GLN A 13 -2.02 22.67 -5.17
N MET A 14 -1.22 23.58 -4.57
CA MET A 14 -0.27 23.23 -3.53
C MET A 14 -0.98 22.65 -2.30
N THR A 15 -2.13 23.22 -1.91
CA THR A 15 -2.94 22.72 -0.81
C THR A 15 -3.47 21.32 -1.11
N LYS A 16 -3.96 21.08 -2.33
CA LYS A 16 -4.42 19.76 -2.75
C LYS A 16 -3.30 18.74 -2.77
N GLN A 17 -2.12 19.12 -3.23
CA GLN A 17 -0.94 18.25 -3.25
C GLN A 17 -0.51 17.88 -1.84
N LYS A 18 -0.52 18.83 -0.91
CA LYS A 18 -0.20 18.58 0.51
C LYS A 18 -1.23 17.64 1.13
N LEU A 19 -2.49 17.87 0.87
CA LEU A 19 -3.58 17.02 1.37
C LEU A 19 -3.44 15.60 0.81
N ASN A 20 -3.17 15.47 -0.49
CA ASN A 20 -2.98 14.18 -1.13
C ASN A 20 -1.81 13.42 -0.50
N LEU A 21 -0.68 14.09 -0.28
CA LEU A 21 0.48 13.50 0.36
C LEU A 21 0.16 13.06 1.79
N LEU A 22 -0.56 13.88 2.55
CA LEU A 22 -0.95 13.55 3.92
C LEU A 22 -1.86 12.33 3.95
N VAL A 23 -2.91 12.32 3.13
CA VAL A 23 -3.86 11.20 3.06
C VAL A 23 -3.16 9.93 2.62
N GLY A 24 -2.30 10.02 1.58
CA GLY A 24 -1.53 8.88 1.10
C GLY A 24 -0.58 8.32 2.15
N SER A 25 0.08 9.20 2.91
CA SER A 25 1.01 8.80 3.97
C SER A 25 0.28 8.10 5.13
N ILE A 26 -0.87 8.61 5.52
CA ILE A 26 -1.72 7.98 6.55
C ILE A 26 -2.19 6.61 6.05
N GLY A 27 -2.67 6.53 4.82
CA GLY A 27 -3.10 5.27 4.22
C GLY A 27 -1.98 4.23 4.14
N ALA A 28 -0.79 4.65 3.75
CA ALA A 28 0.38 3.77 3.71
C ALA A 28 0.75 3.25 5.09
N PHE A 29 0.74 4.11 6.10
CA PHE A 29 1.05 3.75 7.49
C PHE A 29 0.05 2.72 8.02
N ILE A 30 -1.25 2.99 7.85
CA ILE A 30 -2.30 2.07 8.26
C ILE A 30 -2.23 0.77 7.46
N GLY A 31 -1.94 0.86 6.16
CA GLY A 31 -1.78 -0.31 5.29
C GLY A 31 -0.71 -1.27 5.75
N ILE A 32 0.42 -0.74 6.26
CA ILE A 32 1.47 -1.58 6.84
C ILE A 32 0.91 -2.39 8.02
N PHE A 33 0.13 -1.77 8.89
CA PHE A 33 -0.49 -2.46 10.02
C PHE A 33 -1.48 -3.54 9.57
N VAL A 34 -2.22 -3.30 8.49
CA VAL A 34 -3.11 -4.32 7.92
C VAL A 34 -2.32 -5.59 7.57
N PHE A 35 -1.14 -5.42 6.96
CA PHE A 35 -0.32 -6.57 6.58
C PHE A 35 0.42 -7.18 7.77
N ILE A 36 0.84 -6.37 8.75
CA ILE A 36 1.40 -6.88 10.00
C ILE A 36 0.41 -7.81 10.71
N ALA A 37 -0.89 -7.54 10.58
CA ALA A 37 -1.93 -8.39 11.15
C ALA A 37 -1.93 -9.82 10.58
N TYR A 38 -1.27 -10.08 9.46
CA TYR A 38 -1.03 -11.44 8.97
C TYR A 38 -0.08 -12.25 9.86
N ILE A 39 0.78 -11.60 10.65
CA ILE A 39 1.77 -12.31 11.48
C ILE A 39 1.11 -13.31 12.44
N PRO A 40 0.07 -12.94 13.21
CA PRO A 40 -0.64 -13.92 14.03
C PRO A 40 -1.23 -15.07 13.21
N GLN A 41 -1.72 -14.81 12.01
CA GLN A 41 -2.27 -15.84 11.14
C GLN A 41 -1.18 -16.78 10.63
N ILE A 42 0.00 -16.25 10.29
CA ILE A 42 1.16 -17.07 9.91
C ILE A 42 1.51 -18.02 11.05
N TYR A 43 1.58 -17.48 12.27
CA TYR A 43 1.87 -18.29 13.45
C TYR A 43 0.82 -19.40 13.62
N ALA A 44 -0.46 -19.08 13.54
CA ALA A 44 -1.53 -20.05 13.66
C ALA A 44 -1.44 -21.12 12.56
N ASN A 45 -1.14 -20.72 11.32
CA ASN A 45 -0.96 -21.65 10.21
C ASN A 45 0.18 -22.66 10.49
N LEU A 46 1.29 -22.16 11.05
CA LEU A 46 2.43 -23.01 11.41
C LEU A 46 2.10 -23.97 12.55
N GLN A 47 1.15 -23.63 13.41
CA GLN A 47 0.68 -24.49 14.50
C GLN A 47 -0.42 -25.48 14.05
N GLY A 48 -0.78 -25.48 12.78
CA GLY A 48 -1.80 -26.37 12.23
C GLY A 48 -3.20 -25.78 12.16
N SER A 49 -3.44 -24.59 12.75
CA SER A 49 -4.74 -23.89 12.67
C SER A 49 -4.78 -23.03 11.40
N LYS A 50 -4.84 -23.69 10.27
CA LYS A 50 -4.72 -23.04 8.97
C LYS A 50 -6.02 -22.38 8.56
N ALA A 51 -5.92 -21.11 8.11
CA ALA A 51 -6.99 -20.41 7.45
C ALA A 51 -6.99 -20.72 5.95
N GLN A 52 -8.04 -20.28 5.25
CA GLN A 52 -8.10 -20.48 3.80
C GLN A 52 -6.97 -19.67 3.11
N PRO A 53 -6.35 -20.22 2.05
CA PRO A 53 -5.18 -19.60 1.42
C PRO A 53 -5.52 -18.55 0.36
N PHE A 54 -6.75 -18.47 -0.11
CA PHE A 54 -7.09 -17.68 -1.30
C PHE A 54 -6.97 -16.18 -1.06
N GLN A 55 -7.44 -15.68 0.07
CA GLN A 55 -7.38 -14.24 0.36
C GLN A 55 -5.93 -13.73 0.43
N PRO A 56 -5.02 -14.38 1.19
CA PRO A 56 -3.63 -13.92 1.17
C PRO A 56 -2.94 -14.09 -0.20
N LEU A 57 -3.31 -15.09 -0.98
CA LEU A 57 -2.79 -15.25 -2.33
C LEU A 57 -3.16 -14.06 -3.21
N PHE A 58 -4.44 -13.72 -3.27
CA PHE A 58 -4.89 -12.58 -4.08
C PHE A 58 -4.35 -11.26 -3.54
N ALA A 59 -4.22 -11.13 -2.23
CA ALA A 59 -3.61 -9.95 -1.63
C ALA A 59 -2.15 -9.79 -2.09
N ALA A 60 -1.38 -10.87 -2.07
CA ALA A 60 0.02 -10.85 -2.50
C ALA A 60 0.13 -10.50 -3.99
N ILE A 61 -0.71 -11.09 -4.84
CA ILE A 61 -0.71 -10.81 -6.27
C ILE A 61 -1.07 -9.35 -6.54
N SER A 62 -2.14 -8.87 -5.90
CA SER A 62 -2.57 -7.47 -6.04
C SER A 62 -1.47 -6.50 -5.58
N CYS A 63 -0.86 -6.78 -4.45
CA CYS A 63 0.23 -5.94 -3.93
C CYS A 63 1.43 -5.93 -4.87
N LEU A 64 1.78 -7.07 -5.47
CA LEU A 64 2.87 -7.15 -6.43
C LEU A 64 2.59 -6.26 -7.65
N ILE A 65 1.38 -6.31 -8.18
CA ILE A 65 0.97 -5.47 -9.30
C ILE A 65 1.07 -3.99 -8.94
N TRP A 66 0.62 -3.61 -7.74
CA TRP A 66 0.72 -2.23 -7.29
C TRP A 66 2.15 -1.76 -7.04
N VAL A 67 3.03 -2.66 -6.58
CA VAL A 67 4.46 -2.34 -6.45
C VAL A 67 5.05 -2.04 -7.84
N ILE A 68 4.75 -2.86 -8.84
CA ILE A 68 5.22 -2.64 -10.20
C ILE A 68 4.67 -1.30 -10.73
N TYR A 69 3.39 -1.04 -10.51
CA TYR A 69 2.76 0.20 -10.93
C TYR A 69 3.45 1.42 -10.30
N GLY A 70 3.70 1.38 -9.00
CA GLY A 70 4.37 2.47 -8.31
C GLY A 70 5.83 2.64 -8.71
N TRP A 71 6.51 1.52 -8.98
CA TRP A 71 7.91 1.53 -9.39
C TRP A 71 8.11 2.11 -10.79
N THR A 72 7.19 1.81 -11.70
CA THR A 72 7.26 2.26 -13.10
C THR A 72 6.64 3.63 -13.32
N LYS A 73 6.11 4.26 -12.28
CA LYS A 73 5.48 5.57 -12.38
C LYS A 73 6.53 6.66 -12.67
N GLU A 74 6.23 7.54 -13.60
CA GLU A 74 7.09 8.66 -13.98
C GLU A 74 6.41 9.99 -13.66
N PRO A 75 7.18 11.05 -13.38
CA PRO A 75 8.65 11.13 -13.36
C PRO A 75 9.30 10.56 -12.10
N LYS A 76 8.52 10.28 -11.07
CA LYS A 76 9.02 9.75 -9.79
C LYS A 76 8.28 8.49 -9.42
N LYS A 77 9.00 7.55 -8.80
CA LYS A 77 8.40 6.36 -8.21
C LYS A 77 7.46 6.75 -7.08
N ASP A 78 6.38 6.00 -6.94
CA ASP A 78 5.37 6.24 -5.92
C ASP A 78 5.67 5.40 -4.67
N TRP A 79 6.50 5.95 -3.79
CA TRP A 79 6.93 5.25 -2.59
C TRP A 79 5.79 5.03 -1.58
N ILE A 80 4.79 5.92 -1.58
CA ILE A 80 3.59 5.77 -0.74
C ILE A 80 2.85 4.48 -1.10
N LEU A 81 2.88 4.12 -2.36
CA LEU A 81 2.26 2.90 -2.88
C LEU A 81 3.18 1.69 -2.76
N ILE A 82 4.47 1.86 -3.04
CA ILE A 82 5.46 0.78 -3.06
C ILE A 82 5.67 0.18 -1.67
N ILE A 83 5.86 1.02 -0.65
CA ILE A 83 6.26 0.56 0.69
C ILE A 83 5.20 -0.34 1.33
N PRO A 84 3.93 0.07 1.47
CA PRO A 84 2.93 -0.80 2.09
C PRO A 84 2.62 -2.04 1.25
N ASN A 85 2.60 -1.91 -0.06
CA ASN A 85 2.32 -3.04 -0.94
C ASN A 85 3.47 -4.05 -0.96
N SER A 86 4.72 -3.60 -0.80
CA SER A 86 5.86 -4.51 -0.63
C SER A 86 5.70 -5.36 0.63
N ALA A 87 5.27 -4.76 1.74
CA ALA A 87 4.94 -5.49 2.96
C ALA A 87 3.83 -6.52 2.68
N GLY A 88 2.82 -6.14 1.89
CA GLY A 88 1.73 -7.04 1.50
C GLY A 88 2.17 -8.22 0.66
N VAL A 89 3.13 -8.03 -0.24
CA VAL A 89 3.70 -9.14 -1.04
C VAL A 89 4.36 -10.16 -0.11
N ILE A 90 5.20 -9.69 0.80
CA ILE A 90 5.96 -10.57 1.69
C ILE A 90 5.02 -11.28 2.66
N LEU A 91 4.22 -10.52 3.40
CA LEU A 91 3.39 -11.08 4.47
C LEU A 91 2.19 -11.87 3.91
N GLY A 92 1.58 -11.37 2.84
CA GLY A 92 0.51 -12.11 2.16
C GLY A 92 1.03 -13.41 1.54
N GLY A 93 2.21 -13.37 0.92
CA GLY A 93 2.84 -14.55 0.36
C GLY A 93 3.17 -15.60 1.42
N LEU A 94 3.73 -15.18 2.55
CA LEU A 94 4.03 -16.09 3.68
C LEU A 94 2.75 -16.66 4.28
N THR A 95 1.70 -15.85 4.40
CA THR A 95 0.40 -16.31 4.90
C THR A 95 -0.19 -17.35 3.96
N PHE A 96 -0.11 -17.13 2.66
CA PHE A 96 -0.56 -18.10 1.65
C PHE A 96 0.22 -19.42 1.76
N LEU A 97 1.55 -19.35 1.76
CA LEU A 97 2.39 -20.55 1.79
C LEU A 97 2.19 -21.36 3.07
N THR A 98 2.05 -20.70 4.21
CA THR A 98 1.86 -21.39 5.49
C THR A 98 0.44 -21.96 5.63
N ALA A 99 -0.52 -21.47 4.85
CA ALA A 99 -1.89 -21.99 4.84
C ALA A 99 -2.06 -23.26 3.99
N LEU A 100 -1.06 -23.59 3.19
CA LEU A 100 -1.07 -24.85 2.41
C LEU A 100 -0.73 -26.05 3.32
#